data_2835fbc7fde0b7ec39d8f9c69c544db2
#
_entry.id   2835fbc7fde0b7ec39d8f9c69c544db2
#
_cell.length_a   1.000
_cell.length_b   1.000
_cell.length_c   1.000
_cell.angle_alpha   90.00
_cell.angle_beta   90.00
_cell.angle_gamma   90.00
#
_symmetry.space_group_name_H-M   'P 1'
#
loop_
_entity.id
_entity.type
_entity.pdbx_description
1 polymer ?
#
loop_
_entity_poly.entity_id
_entity_poly.type
_entity_poly.pdbx_seq_one_letter_code
_entity_poly.pdbx_strand_id
1 'polypeptide(L)'
;MRAIMKRQLLHTPEGVRDIYNDECEKKMLLQDQLYHILRLHGYHPIQTPTFEFFDIFGREIGTTPSKDLYKFFDREGNTLVLRPDITPQIARATATLFKDDELPARLCYVGNTFINHSSYQ
;
A
#
# COMPACT_ATOMS: atom_id res chain seq x y z
N MET A 1 10.79 3.35 -34.88
CA MET A 1 11.10 2.72 -33.59
C MET A 1 11.49 3.71 -32.49
N ARG A 2 12.39 4.64 -32.73
CA ARG A 2 12.79 5.65 -31.73
C ARG A 2 11.63 6.52 -31.22
N ALA A 3 10.72 6.93 -32.12
CA ALA A 3 9.57 7.76 -31.72
C ALA A 3 8.55 6.99 -30.88
N ILE A 4 8.36 5.69 -31.15
CA ILE A 4 7.46 4.82 -30.38
C ILE A 4 8.06 4.54 -28.99
N MET A 5 9.37 4.27 -28.91
CA MET A 5 10.04 4.05 -27.64
C MET A 5 10.03 5.32 -26.77
N LYS A 6 10.23 6.51 -27.37
CA LYS A 6 10.11 7.78 -26.64
C LYS A 6 8.71 8.01 -26.10
N ARG A 7 7.66 7.65 -26.85
CA ARG A 7 6.27 7.77 -26.38
C ARG A 7 5.98 6.86 -25.20
N GLN A 8 6.47 5.60 -25.24
CA GLN A 8 6.31 4.67 -24.11
C GLN A 8 7.00 5.17 -22.85
N LEU A 9 8.19 5.75 -22.98
CA LEU A 9 8.94 6.28 -21.85
C LEU A 9 8.32 7.56 -21.25
N LEU A 10 7.44 8.23 -21.97
CA LEU A 10 6.76 9.44 -21.51
C LEU A 10 5.40 9.16 -20.86
N HIS A 11 4.93 7.92 -20.89
CA HIS A 11 3.67 7.55 -20.30
C HIS A 11 3.87 6.71 -19.04
N THR A 12 2.97 6.88 -18.08
CA THR A 12 2.93 6.01 -16.91
C THR A 12 2.33 4.65 -17.29
N PRO A 13 2.65 3.58 -16.54
CA PRO A 13 1.96 2.31 -16.71
C PRO A 13 0.45 2.45 -16.52
N GLU A 14 -0.29 1.50 -17.10
CA GLU A 14 -1.74 1.48 -16.94
C GLU A 14 -2.14 1.40 -15.47
N GLY A 15 -3.15 2.16 -15.10
CA GLY A 15 -3.71 2.16 -13.76
C GLY A 15 -3.00 3.08 -12.77
N VAL A 16 -1.93 3.74 -13.17
CA VAL A 16 -1.21 4.72 -12.34
C VAL A 16 -1.05 6.04 -13.08
N ARG A 17 -0.89 7.11 -12.33
CA ARG A 17 -0.71 8.44 -12.92
C ARG A 17 0.13 9.33 -12.02
N ASP A 18 0.70 10.35 -12.60
CA ASP A 18 1.36 11.41 -11.85
C ASP A 18 0.32 12.35 -11.24
N ILE A 19 0.56 12.76 -10.01
CA ILE A 19 -0.25 13.77 -9.32
C ILE A 19 0.67 14.93 -9.03
N TYR A 20 0.32 16.14 -9.48
CA TYR A 20 1.23 17.27 -9.42
C TYR A 20 0.51 18.59 -9.16
N ASN A 21 1.27 19.63 -8.85
CA ASN A 21 0.82 20.99 -8.61
C ASN A 21 -0.38 21.06 -7.64
N ASP A 22 -1.45 21.74 -8.02
CA ASP A 22 -2.59 21.99 -7.13
C ASP A 22 -3.25 20.72 -6.61
N GLU A 23 -3.39 19.72 -7.45
CA GLU A 23 -3.99 18.44 -7.02
C GLU A 23 -3.11 17.76 -5.96
N CYS A 24 -1.80 17.74 -6.17
CA CYS A 24 -0.86 17.18 -5.21
C CYS A 24 -0.85 17.95 -3.89
N GLU A 25 -0.84 19.28 -3.96
CA GLU A 25 -0.89 20.14 -2.77
C GLU A 25 -2.17 19.92 -1.96
N LYS A 26 -3.31 19.85 -2.64
CA LYS A 26 -4.61 19.58 -1.99
C LYS A 26 -4.64 18.20 -1.34
N LYS A 27 -4.07 17.20 -2.00
CA LYS A 27 -3.98 15.84 -1.46
C LYS A 27 -3.15 15.81 -0.18
N MET A 28 -1.97 16.44 -0.21
CA MET A 28 -1.09 16.52 0.96
C MET A 28 -1.74 17.26 2.12
N LEU A 29 -2.41 18.39 1.83
CA LEU A 29 -3.14 19.16 2.85
C LEU A 29 -4.25 18.33 3.48
N LEU A 30 -5.02 17.61 2.67
CA LEU A 30 -6.10 16.75 3.16
C LEU A 30 -5.55 15.63 4.05
N GLN A 31 -4.45 15.00 3.64
CA GLN A 31 -3.79 13.97 4.46
C GLN A 31 -3.35 14.53 5.82
N ASP A 32 -2.74 15.71 5.83
CA ASP A 32 -2.29 16.36 7.06
C ASP A 32 -3.47 16.67 7.99
N GLN A 33 -4.58 17.17 7.44
CA GLN A 33 -5.78 17.46 8.21
C GLN A 33 -6.39 16.20 8.81
N LEU A 34 -6.46 15.11 8.03
CA LEU A 34 -6.99 13.82 8.52
C LEU A 34 -6.09 13.23 9.60
N TYR A 35 -4.78 13.27 9.43
CA TYR A 35 -3.84 12.83 10.47
C TYR A 35 -4.00 13.63 11.75
N HIS A 36 -4.15 14.95 11.63
CA HIS A 36 -4.33 15.81 12.79
C HIS A 36 -5.57 15.42 13.59
N ILE A 37 -6.69 15.19 12.90
CA ILE A 37 -7.94 14.75 13.54
C ILE A 37 -7.76 13.41 14.24
N LEU A 38 -7.14 12.44 13.58
CA LEU A 38 -6.90 11.12 14.16
C LEU A 38 -6.01 11.19 15.40
N ARG A 39 -4.97 12.03 15.37
CA ARG A 39 -4.07 12.24 16.51
C ARG A 39 -4.81 12.85 17.71
N LEU A 40 -5.72 13.78 17.47
CA LEU A 40 -6.54 14.37 18.53
C LEU A 40 -7.43 13.32 19.23
N HIS A 41 -7.77 12.24 18.54
CA HIS A 41 -8.54 11.13 19.07
C HIS A 41 -7.68 9.98 19.61
N GLY A 42 -6.38 10.20 19.77
CA GLY A 42 -5.47 9.22 20.37
C GLY A 42 -4.92 8.17 19.42
N TYR A 43 -5.03 8.37 18.11
CA TYR A 43 -4.43 7.47 17.11
C TYR A 43 -2.99 7.87 16.84
N HIS A 44 -2.13 6.87 16.69
CA HIS A 44 -0.72 7.06 16.39
C HIS A 44 -0.39 6.56 14.98
N PRO A 45 0.43 7.28 14.22
CA PRO A 45 0.76 6.84 12.87
C PRO A 45 1.66 5.61 12.87
N ILE A 46 1.41 4.73 11.91
CA ILE A 46 2.27 3.60 11.60
C ILE A 46 2.48 3.54 10.09
N GLN A 47 3.68 3.15 9.68
CA GLN A 47 4.00 2.89 8.28
C GLN A 47 4.51 1.46 8.17
N THR A 48 3.97 0.73 7.21
CA THR A 48 4.41 -0.62 6.88
C THR A 48 5.02 -0.63 5.49
N PRO A 49 5.85 -1.64 5.16
CA PRO A 49 6.47 -1.70 3.84
C PRO A 49 5.46 -1.80 2.70
N THR A 50 5.81 -1.25 1.55
CA THR A 50 4.98 -1.30 0.34
C THR A 50 4.77 -2.72 -0.16
N PHE A 51 5.71 -3.62 0.10
CA PHE A 51 5.63 -5.03 -0.28
C PHE A 51 5.75 -5.93 0.95
N GLU A 52 5.28 -7.16 0.80
CA GLU A 52 5.22 -8.12 1.88
C GLU A 52 5.40 -9.54 1.32
N PHE A 53 5.65 -10.51 2.18
CA PHE A 53 5.64 -11.91 1.77
C PHE A 53 4.25 -12.32 1.27
N PHE A 54 4.21 -13.10 0.21
CA PHE A 54 2.95 -13.59 -0.37
C PHE A 54 2.05 -14.26 0.67
N ASP A 55 2.64 -14.99 1.61
CA ASP A 55 1.87 -15.74 2.63
C ASP A 55 0.99 -14.86 3.51
N ILE A 56 1.34 -13.58 3.67
CA ILE A 56 0.52 -12.64 4.46
C ILE A 56 -0.83 -12.39 3.77
N PHE A 57 -0.87 -12.40 2.44
CA PHE A 57 -2.06 -12.12 1.66
C PHE A 57 -2.65 -13.34 0.97
N GLY A 58 -1.86 -14.40 0.79
CA GLY A 58 -2.23 -15.58 0.01
C GLY A 58 -3.01 -16.63 0.78
N ARG A 59 -3.01 -16.55 2.11
CA ARG A 59 -3.75 -17.50 2.96
C ARG A 59 -5.06 -16.86 3.39
N GLU A 60 -6.14 -17.16 2.76
CA GLU A 60 -7.55 -16.90 3.15
C GLU A 60 -7.86 -15.67 4.06
N ILE A 61 -6.84 -15.00 4.57
CA ILE A 61 -6.95 -13.83 5.45
C ILE A 61 -7.21 -12.57 4.62
N GLY A 62 -6.84 -12.61 3.35
CA GLY A 62 -7.01 -11.50 2.43
C GLY A 62 -8.26 -11.65 1.58
N THR A 63 -8.91 -10.54 1.28
CA THR A 63 -10.06 -10.47 0.39
C THR A 63 -9.66 -10.45 -1.08
N THR A 64 -8.37 -10.31 -1.39
CA THR A 64 -7.87 -10.18 -2.75
C THR A 64 -7.44 -11.54 -3.31
N PRO A 65 -8.03 -11.98 -4.44
CA PRO A 65 -7.59 -13.23 -5.08
C PRO A 65 -6.12 -13.19 -5.49
N SER A 66 -5.43 -14.32 -5.41
CA SER A 66 -4.01 -14.43 -5.75
C SER A 66 -3.69 -13.93 -7.16
N LYS A 67 -4.59 -14.12 -8.12
CA LYS A 67 -4.42 -13.66 -9.50
C LYS A 67 -4.38 -12.15 -9.65
N ASP A 68 -4.94 -11.42 -8.67
CA ASP A 68 -5.00 -9.96 -8.69
C ASP A 68 -3.85 -9.32 -7.92
N LEU A 69 -2.88 -10.09 -7.48
CA LEU A 69 -1.69 -9.59 -6.80
C LEU A 69 -0.54 -9.35 -7.78
N TYR A 70 0.18 -8.26 -7.58
CA TYR A 70 1.47 -8.04 -8.24
C TYR A 70 2.54 -8.82 -7.50
N LYS A 71 3.10 -9.86 -8.12
CA LYS A 71 4.09 -10.77 -7.53
C LYS A 71 5.46 -10.54 -8.10
N PHE A 72 6.47 -10.67 -7.25
CA PHE A 72 7.88 -10.64 -7.65
C PHE A 72 8.70 -11.47 -6.67
N PHE A 73 10.00 -11.57 -6.90
CA PHE A 73 10.87 -12.41 -6.10
C PHE A 73 12.01 -11.59 -5.51
N ASP A 74 12.40 -11.93 -4.28
CA ASP A 74 13.63 -11.43 -3.71
C ASP A 74 14.83 -12.24 -4.21
N ARG A 75 16.04 -11.90 -3.74
CA ARG A 75 17.26 -12.59 -4.15
C ARG A 75 17.30 -14.05 -3.72
N GLU A 76 16.56 -14.42 -2.71
CA GLU A 76 16.53 -15.76 -2.13
C GLU A 76 15.41 -16.64 -2.70
N GLY A 77 14.64 -16.10 -3.65
CA GLY A 77 13.55 -16.80 -4.28
C GLY A 77 12.23 -16.78 -3.52
N ASN A 78 12.11 -15.98 -2.46
CA ASN A 78 10.84 -15.81 -1.78
C ASN A 78 9.87 -15.01 -2.66
N THR A 79 8.61 -15.43 -2.66
CA THR A 79 7.57 -14.71 -3.36
C THR A 79 7.10 -13.51 -2.53
N LEU A 80 7.24 -12.34 -3.12
CA LEU A 80 6.79 -11.07 -2.54
C LEU A 80 5.63 -10.53 -3.36
N VAL A 81 4.81 -9.70 -2.74
CA VAL A 81 3.70 -9.02 -3.42
C VAL A 81 3.68 -7.54 -3.07
N LEU A 82 3.25 -6.70 -4.00
CA LEU A 82 2.83 -5.34 -3.67
C LEU A 82 1.53 -5.43 -2.88
N ARG A 83 1.44 -4.73 -1.78
CA ARG A 83 0.27 -4.82 -0.89
C ARG A 83 -1.02 -4.41 -1.61
N PRO A 84 -2.04 -5.28 -1.63
CA PRO A 84 -3.37 -4.92 -2.12
C PRO A 84 -4.21 -4.23 -1.06
N ASP A 85 -3.80 -4.37 0.21
CA ASP A 85 -4.46 -3.82 1.39
C ASP A 85 -3.40 -3.63 2.47
N ILE A 86 -3.58 -2.69 3.35
CA ILE A 86 -2.63 -2.37 4.42
C ILE A 86 -2.99 -3.09 5.73
N THR A 87 -4.25 -3.37 5.96
CA THR A 87 -4.75 -3.95 7.22
C THR A 87 -4.05 -5.26 7.63
N PRO A 88 -3.79 -6.23 6.75
CA PRO A 88 -3.06 -7.44 7.14
C PRO A 88 -1.65 -7.17 7.65
N GLN A 89 -0.96 -6.19 7.07
CA GLN A 89 0.36 -5.77 7.55
C GLN A 89 0.30 -5.12 8.93
N ILE A 90 -0.74 -4.33 9.18
CA ILE A 90 -0.95 -3.73 10.51
C ILE A 90 -1.19 -4.82 11.55
N ALA A 91 -1.98 -5.83 11.22
CA ALA A 91 -2.21 -6.97 12.11
C ALA A 91 -0.90 -7.70 12.43
N ARG A 92 -0.06 -7.97 11.42
CA ARG A 92 1.25 -8.57 11.62
C ARG A 92 2.14 -7.72 12.52
N ALA A 93 2.24 -6.42 12.23
CA ALA A 93 3.08 -5.50 13.00
C ALA A 93 2.60 -5.39 14.44
N THR A 94 1.29 -5.36 14.66
CA THR A 94 0.70 -5.31 15.99
C THR A 94 1.04 -6.56 16.79
N ALA A 95 0.98 -7.73 16.17
CA ALA A 95 1.30 -9.00 16.82
C ALA A 95 2.75 -9.08 17.31
N THR A 96 3.67 -8.35 16.67
CA THR A 96 5.09 -8.36 17.05
C THR A 96 5.50 -7.16 17.90
N LEU A 97 5.04 -5.96 17.55
CA LEU A 97 5.50 -4.72 18.18
C LEU A 97 4.72 -4.37 19.44
N PHE A 98 3.46 -4.76 19.52
CA PHE A 98 2.55 -4.35 20.60
C PHE A 98 1.99 -5.53 21.40
N LYS A 99 2.56 -6.72 21.26
CA LYS A 99 2.05 -7.93 21.92
C LYS A 99 2.03 -7.86 23.45
N ASP A 100 2.92 -7.08 24.03
CA ASP A 100 3.04 -6.93 25.50
C ASP A 100 2.34 -5.69 26.04
N ASP A 101 1.68 -4.93 25.18
CA ASP A 101 0.97 -3.73 25.59
C ASP A 101 -0.37 -4.09 26.25
N GLU A 102 -0.62 -3.51 27.41
CA GLU A 102 -1.86 -3.72 28.15
C GLU A 102 -3.05 -2.98 27.58
N LEU A 103 -2.79 -1.87 26.88
CA LEU A 103 -3.84 -1.02 26.31
C LEU A 103 -4.07 -1.35 24.84
N PRO A 104 -5.31 -1.18 24.33
CA PRO A 104 -5.56 -1.33 22.91
C PRO A 104 -4.67 -0.41 22.07
N ALA A 105 -4.04 -0.95 21.05
CA ALA A 105 -3.29 -0.15 20.07
C ALA A 105 -4.27 0.64 19.20
N ARG A 106 -4.09 1.96 19.14
CA ARG A 106 -4.84 2.86 18.28
C ARG A 106 -3.89 3.40 17.23
N LEU A 107 -4.00 2.85 16.03
CA LEU A 107 -3.08 3.13 14.94
C LEU A 107 -3.84 3.73 13.76
N CYS A 108 -3.19 4.66 13.06
CA CYS A 108 -3.68 5.20 11.82
C CYS A 108 -2.61 5.11 10.74
N TYR A 109 -3.04 5.00 9.50
CA TYR A 109 -2.11 4.82 8.40
C TYR A 109 -2.70 5.36 7.10
N VAL A 110 -1.80 5.81 6.23
CA VAL A 110 -2.09 6.18 4.85
C VAL A 110 -1.02 5.54 3.99
N GLY A 111 -1.41 5.00 2.87
CA GLY A 111 -0.46 4.39 1.94
C GLY A 111 -1.14 3.96 0.66
N ASN A 112 -0.32 3.64 -0.32
CA ASN A 112 -0.80 3.14 -1.60
C ASN A 112 -1.05 1.64 -1.54
N THR A 113 -2.06 1.20 -2.25
CA THR A 113 -2.39 -0.21 -2.46
C THR A 113 -2.38 -0.50 -3.96
N PHE A 114 -2.15 -1.76 -4.32
CA PHE A 114 -1.91 -2.15 -5.69
C PHE A 114 -2.71 -3.40 -6.03
N ILE A 115 -3.55 -3.31 -7.06
CA ILE A 115 -4.34 -4.43 -7.53
C ILE A 115 -4.05 -4.64 -9.02
N ASN A 116 -3.68 -5.86 -9.37
CA ASN A 116 -3.35 -6.23 -10.74
C ASN A 116 -4.61 -6.62 -11.49
N HIS A 117 -5.39 -5.63 -11.89
CA HIS A 117 -6.59 -5.81 -12.70
C HIS A 117 -6.32 -5.45 -14.16
N SER A 118 -7.08 -6.06 -15.07
CA SER A 118 -7.20 -5.48 -16.40
C SER A 118 -8.15 -4.28 -16.36
N SER A 119 -7.90 -3.27 -17.20
CA SER A 119 -8.65 -2.01 -17.22
C SER A 119 -10.12 -2.15 -17.64
N TYR A 120 -10.55 -3.34 -18.03
CA TYR A 120 -11.90 -3.62 -18.51
C TYR A 120 -12.80 -4.31 -17.49
N GLN A 121 -12.38 -4.35 -16.26
CA GLN A 121 -13.19 -4.93 -15.18
C GLN A 121 -13.74 -3.88 -14.25
#